data_d1e5558cb6635f83db969ce9f4782d9b
#
_entry.id   d1e5558cb6635f83db969ce9f4782d9b
#
_cell.length_a   1.000
_cell.length_b   1.000
_cell.length_c   1.000
_cell.angle_alpha   90.00
_cell.angle_beta   90.00
_cell.angle_gamma   90.00
#
_symmetry.space_group_name_H-M   'P 1'
#
loop_
_entity.id
_entity.type
_entity.pdbx_description
1 polymer ?
#
loop_
_entity_poly.entity_id
_entity_poly.type
_entity_poly.pdbx_seq_one_letter_code
_entity_poly.pdbx_strand_id
1 'polypeptide(L)'
;KVNVLFSAPTAFRAIRREDSKGELIKNYNLDSLKAIFVAGERCDSETLKWIMKVTKKIVVDNWWQTETGWAIVANPLGLEEMPIKPGSPTKPMPGFNLKVLDENGKELGPGKKGALCLKLPLPPACLMGIWENDERYRKGYLDHFKGYYLTGDTGYIDKDGYVYVLGR
;
A
#
# COMPACT_ATOMS: atom_id res chain seq x y z
N LYS A 1 -18.41 15.03 -13.22
CA LYS A 1 -18.52 13.56 -13.00
C LYS A 1 -17.16 13.03 -12.56
N VAL A 2 -17.12 12.36 -11.41
CA VAL A 2 -15.90 11.77 -10.85
C VAL A 2 -15.78 10.34 -11.38
N ASN A 3 -14.60 9.98 -11.92
CA ASN A 3 -14.33 8.63 -12.42
C ASN A 3 -13.49 7.81 -11.43
N VAL A 4 -12.64 8.48 -10.65
CA VAL A 4 -11.76 7.89 -9.65
C VAL A 4 -11.86 8.70 -8.37
N LEU A 5 -11.98 8.03 -7.24
CA LEU A 5 -11.93 8.63 -5.91
C LEU A 5 -10.68 8.12 -5.19
N PHE A 6 -9.87 9.03 -4.65
CA PHE A 6 -8.76 8.72 -3.76
C PHE A 6 -9.01 9.31 -2.39
N SER A 7 -8.94 8.49 -1.33
CA SER A 7 -9.19 8.94 0.05
C SER A 7 -8.48 8.07 1.08
N ALA A 8 -8.47 8.52 2.33
CA ALA A 8 -7.95 7.73 3.43
C ALA A 8 -9.01 6.74 3.97
N PRO A 9 -8.62 5.55 4.45
CA PRO A 9 -9.51 4.61 5.13
C PRO A 9 -10.31 5.23 6.29
N THR A 10 -9.73 6.18 7.03
CA THR A 10 -10.41 6.91 8.12
C THR A 10 -11.67 7.63 7.64
N ALA A 11 -11.66 8.23 6.45
CA ALA A 11 -12.85 8.89 5.90
C ALA A 11 -13.98 7.87 5.67
N PHE A 12 -13.66 6.71 5.13
CA PHE A 12 -14.62 5.63 4.92
C PHE A 12 -15.12 5.01 6.23
N ARG A 13 -14.24 4.89 7.25
CA ARG A 13 -14.68 4.45 8.59
C ARG A 13 -15.66 5.44 9.22
N ALA A 14 -15.43 6.74 9.05
CA ALA A 14 -16.36 7.76 9.51
C ALA A 14 -17.72 7.65 8.82
N ILE A 15 -17.74 7.51 7.49
CA ILE A 15 -18.99 7.32 6.73
C ILE A 15 -19.69 6.02 7.16
N ARG A 16 -18.96 4.91 7.30
CA ARG A 16 -19.51 3.62 7.74
C ARG A 16 -20.16 3.70 9.12
N ARG A 17 -19.61 4.51 10.01
CA ARG A 17 -20.18 4.70 11.35
C ARG A 17 -21.54 5.37 11.29
N GLU A 18 -21.71 6.35 10.41
CA GLU A 18 -22.97 7.09 10.25
C GLU A 18 -23.97 6.35 9.34
N ASP A 19 -23.50 5.60 8.36
CA ASP A 19 -24.31 4.88 7.37
C ASP A 19 -23.81 3.43 7.17
N SER A 20 -23.88 2.64 8.22
CA SER A 20 -23.34 1.27 8.23
C SER A 20 -23.96 0.34 7.17
N LYS A 21 -25.22 0.60 6.80
CA LYS A 21 -25.96 -0.16 5.78
C LYS A 21 -25.79 0.39 4.37
N GLY A 22 -25.22 1.59 4.21
CA GLY A 22 -25.09 2.27 2.92
C GLY A 22 -26.42 2.78 2.36
N GLU A 23 -27.35 3.17 3.22
CA GLU A 23 -28.66 3.65 2.77
C GLU A 23 -28.57 5.06 2.14
N LEU A 24 -27.75 5.93 2.73
CA LEU A 24 -27.57 7.29 2.21
C LEU A 24 -26.89 7.29 0.85
N ILE A 25 -25.93 6.39 0.62
CA ILE A 25 -25.19 6.32 -0.65
C ILE A 25 -26.10 5.94 -1.83
N LYS A 26 -27.22 5.25 -1.59
CA LYS A 26 -28.20 4.88 -2.62
C LYS A 26 -28.88 6.09 -3.25
N ASN A 27 -28.86 7.24 -2.57
CA ASN A 27 -29.43 8.49 -3.08
C ASN A 27 -28.53 9.17 -4.12
N TYR A 28 -27.34 8.63 -4.38
CA TYR A 28 -26.36 9.22 -5.29
C TYR A 28 -26.08 8.30 -6.47
N ASN A 29 -25.97 8.91 -7.65
CA ASN A 29 -25.57 8.17 -8.85
C ASN A 29 -24.04 8.03 -8.87
N LEU A 30 -23.56 6.80 -8.75
CA LEU A 30 -22.14 6.43 -8.80
C LEU A 30 -21.71 5.79 -10.13
N ASP A 31 -22.51 5.88 -11.19
CA ASP A 31 -22.22 5.19 -12.47
C ASP A 31 -20.91 5.64 -13.10
N SER A 32 -20.57 6.93 -12.98
CA SER A 32 -19.30 7.45 -13.49
C SER A 32 -18.08 7.01 -12.70
N LEU A 33 -18.23 6.61 -11.43
CA LEU A 33 -17.14 6.16 -10.58
C LEU A 33 -16.71 4.75 -11.02
N LYS A 34 -15.45 4.59 -11.38
CA LYS A 34 -14.86 3.33 -11.85
C LYS A 34 -14.11 2.60 -10.76
N ALA A 35 -13.30 3.32 -9.99
CA ALA A 35 -12.46 2.76 -8.94
C ALA A 35 -12.30 3.73 -7.76
N ILE A 36 -12.05 3.14 -6.59
CA ILE A 36 -11.73 3.86 -5.35
C ILE A 36 -10.34 3.44 -4.92
N PHE A 37 -9.48 4.41 -4.67
CA PHE A 37 -8.12 4.19 -4.17
C PHE A 37 -8.05 4.66 -2.72
N VAL A 38 -7.45 3.84 -1.85
CA VAL A 38 -7.24 4.18 -0.45
C VAL A 38 -5.77 4.10 -0.10
N ALA A 39 -5.29 5.05 0.70
CA ALA A 39 -3.91 5.11 1.19
C ALA A 39 -3.76 6.01 2.42
N GLY A 40 -2.52 6.09 2.93
CA GLY A 40 -2.14 6.96 4.06
C GLY A 40 -2.17 6.25 5.41
N GLU A 41 -2.93 5.18 5.52
CA GLU A 41 -2.98 4.29 6.68
C GLU A 41 -3.46 2.91 6.25
N ARG A 42 -3.31 1.93 7.13
CA ARG A 42 -3.78 0.57 6.85
C ARG A 42 -5.29 0.54 6.64
N CYS A 43 -5.73 -0.01 5.51
CA CYS A 43 -7.14 -0.32 5.27
C CYS A 43 -7.46 -1.68 5.89
N ASP A 44 -8.26 -1.67 6.97
CA ASP A 44 -8.73 -2.92 7.57
C ASP A 44 -9.71 -3.65 6.65
N SER A 45 -9.72 -4.99 6.75
CA SER A 45 -10.52 -5.86 5.89
C SER A 45 -12.02 -5.54 5.92
N GLU A 46 -12.54 -5.13 7.08
CA GLU A 46 -13.96 -4.86 7.24
C GLU A 46 -14.37 -3.55 6.57
N THR A 47 -13.51 -2.52 6.66
CA THR A 47 -13.73 -1.24 5.96
C THR A 47 -13.67 -1.46 4.45
N LEU A 48 -12.65 -2.16 3.95
CA LEU A 48 -12.51 -2.46 2.53
C LEU A 48 -13.72 -3.23 1.98
N LYS A 49 -14.14 -4.31 2.65
CA LYS A 49 -15.33 -5.09 2.26
C LYS A 49 -16.61 -4.24 2.27
N TRP A 50 -16.75 -3.36 3.27
CA TRP A 50 -17.90 -2.47 3.33
C TRP A 50 -17.95 -1.50 2.16
N ILE A 51 -16.83 -0.82 1.83
CA ILE A 51 -16.76 0.09 0.68
C ILE A 51 -17.17 -0.65 -0.60
N MET A 52 -16.56 -1.81 -0.86
CA MET A 52 -16.88 -2.63 -2.04
C MET A 52 -18.37 -3.02 -2.08
N LYS A 53 -18.95 -3.40 -0.94
CA LYS A 53 -20.35 -3.81 -0.82
C LYS A 53 -21.30 -2.67 -1.14
N VAL A 54 -21.08 -1.48 -0.57
CA VAL A 54 -22.04 -0.36 -0.71
C VAL A 54 -21.87 0.41 -2.01
N THR A 55 -20.65 0.52 -2.54
CA THR A 55 -20.38 1.25 -3.78
C THR A 55 -20.48 0.38 -5.04
N LYS A 56 -20.32 -0.95 -4.91
CA LYS A 56 -20.18 -1.90 -6.02
C LYS A 56 -19.00 -1.55 -6.94
N LYS A 57 -17.95 -0.92 -6.39
CA LYS A 57 -16.76 -0.53 -7.14
C LYS A 57 -15.54 -1.28 -6.61
N ILE A 58 -14.54 -1.44 -7.47
CA ILE A 58 -13.25 -1.96 -7.05
C ILE A 58 -12.58 -0.97 -6.09
N VAL A 59 -11.98 -1.49 -5.02
CA VAL A 59 -11.21 -0.71 -4.05
C VAL A 59 -9.76 -1.15 -4.12
N VAL A 60 -8.87 -0.22 -4.44
CA VAL A 60 -7.43 -0.44 -4.51
C VAL A 60 -6.81 0.13 -3.25
N ASP A 61 -6.34 -0.76 -2.38
CA ASP A 61 -5.50 -0.38 -1.26
C ASP A 61 -4.07 -0.13 -1.74
N ASN A 62 -3.44 0.94 -1.25
CA ASN A 62 -2.11 1.34 -1.67
C ASN A 62 -1.20 1.49 -0.45
N TRP A 63 -0.06 0.82 -0.47
CA TRP A 63 1.01 1.10 0.47
C TRP A 63 2.13 1.85 -0.22
N TRP A 64 2.46 3.01 0.31
CA TRP A 64 3.47 3.91 -0.20
C TRP A 64 4.09 4.76 0.91
N GLN A 65 5.14 5.46 0.58
CA GLN A 65 5.78 6.45 1.42
C GLN A 65 6.03 7.71 0.58
N THR A 66 6.10 8.87 1.22
CA THR A 66 6.49 10.12 0.54
C THR A 66 7.80 9.94 -0.21
N GLU A 67 8.72 9.21 0.37
CA GLU A 67 10.05 8.87 -0.15
C GLU A 67 10.00 8.03 -1.44
N THR A 68 8.95 7.31 -1.69
CA THR A 68 8.84 6.46 -2.88
C THR A 68 8.11 7.12 -4.05
N GLY A 69 7.51 8.27 -3.82
CA GLY A 69 6.82 9.08 -4.86
C GLY A 69 5.55 8.46 -5.42
N TRP A 70 5.39 7.13 -5.28
CA TRP A 70 4.25 6.35 -5.73
C TRP A 70 4.07 5.09 -4.88
N ALA A 71 2.99 4.36 -5.13
CA ALA A 71 2.70 3.11 -4.44
C ALA A 71 3.81 2.08 -4.67
N ILE A 72 4.36 1.56 -3.56
CA ILE A 72 5.27 0.41 -3.57
C ILE A 72 4.47 -0.86 -3.87
N VAL A 73 3.28 -0.95 -3.27
CA VAL A 73 2.37 -2.09 -3.43
C VAL A 73 0.96 -1.57 -3.70
N ALA A 74 0.34 -2.08 -4.74
CA ALA A 74 -1.04 -1.81 -5.11
C ALA A 74 -1.55 -2.85 -6.11
N ASN A 75 -2.86 -2.84 -6.41
CA ASN A 75 -3.41 -3.58 -7.53
C ASN A 75 -3.20 -2.78 -8.83
N PRO A 76 -2.38 -3.25 -9.78
CA PRO A 76 -2.00 -2.49 -10.98
C PRO A 76 -3.09 -2.54 -12.06
N LEU A 77 -4.27 -2.00 -11.80
CA LEU A 77 -5.45 -2.09 -12.69
C LEU A 77 -5.20 -1.73 -14.16
N GLY A 78 -4.19 -0.90 -14.44
CA GLY A 78 -3.81 -0.53 -15.81
C GLY A 78 -3.02 -1.61 -16.55
N LEU A 79 -2.53 -2.62 -15.87
CA LEU A 79 -1.76 -3.75 -16.41
C LEU A 79 -2.56 -5.04 -16.29
N GLU A 80 -2.97 -5.37 -15.07
CA GLU A 80 -3.70 -6.59 -14.74
C GLU A 80 -4.53 -6.33 -13.47
N GLU A 81 -5.81 -6.70 -13.50
CA GLU A 81 -6.64 -6.69 -12.29
C GLU A 81 -6.40 -7.98 -11.52
N MET A 82 -5.76 -7.86 -10.36
CA MET A 82 -5.49 -9.00 -9.49
C MET A 82 -6.63 -9.22 -8.49
N PRO A 83 -6.90 -10.48 -8.07
CA PRO A 83 -7.84 -10.76 -6.98
C PRO A 83 -7.49 -9.98 -5.71
N ILE A 84 -8.49 -9.36 -5.10
CA ILE A 84 -8.30 -8.60 -3.86
C ILE A 84 -8.30 -9.56 -2.67
N LYS A 85 -7.21 -9.53 -1.89
CA LYS A 85 -7.13 -10.18 -0.58
C LYS A 85 -7.29 -9.10 0.50
N PRO A 86 -8.43 -9.00 1.20
CA PRO A 86 -8.65 -7.97 2.21
C PRO A 86 -7.56 -7.94 3.28
N GLY A 87 -7.02 -6.75 3.55
CA GLY A 87 -5.89 -6.53 4.44
C GLY A 87 -4.51 -6.56 3.77
N SER A 88 -4.49 -6.80 2.44
CA SER A 88 -3.30 -6.69 1.61
C SER A 88 -3.50 -5.62 0.54
N PRO A 89 -2.55 -4.70 0.33
CA PRO A 89 -2.54 -3.79 -0.81
C PRO A 89 -2.19 -4.48 -2.14
N THR A 90 -2.10 -5.80 -2.16
CA THR A 90 -1.87 -6.70 -3.30
C THR A 90 -0.40 -7.03 -3.50
N LYS A 91 0.25 -6.64 -4.59
CA LYS A 91 1.62 -7.03 -4.94
C LYS A 91 2.50 -5.80 -5.21
N PRO A 92 3.83 -5.97 -5.16
CA PRO A 92 4.73 -4.88 -5.53
C PRO A 92 4.46 -4.37 -6.94
N MET A 93 4.42 -3.06 -7.09
CA MET A 93 4.27 -2.39 -8.38
C MET A 93 5.53 -2.57 -9.22
N PRO A 94 5.42 -2.53 -10.57
CA PRO A 94 6.57 -2.63 -11.45
C PRO A 94 7.69 -1.65 -11.06
N GLY A 95 8.92 -2.16 -11.01
CA GLY A 95 10.10 -1.40 -10.61
C GLY A 95 10.49 -1.57 -9.13
N PHE A 96 9.57 -1.95 -8.26
CA PHE A 96 9.88 -2.19 -6.85
C PHE A 96 10.22 -3.67 -6.58
N ASN A 97 11.44 -3.93 -6.13
CA ASN A 97 11.87 -5.26 -5.70
C ASN A 97 11.78 -5.36 -4.17
N LEU A 98 10.56 -5.60 -3.69
CA LEU A 98 10.26 -5.68 -2.25
C LEU A 98 10.72 -7.03 -1.68
N LYS A 99 11.40 -6.97 -0.55
CA LYS A 99 11.85 -8.12 0.24
C LYS A 99 11.46 -7.96 1.70
N VAL A 100 11.38 -9.10 2.38
CA VAL A 100 11.23 -9.15 3.83
C VAL A 100 12.55 -9.62 4.41
N LEU A 101 13.16 -8.84 5.29
CA LEU A 101 14.45 -9.15 5.88
C LEU A 101 14.32 -9.43 7.39
N ASP A 102 15.17 -10.34 7.90
CA ASP A 102 15.38 -10.49 9.33
C ASP A 102 16.32 -9.40 9.89
N GLU A 103 16.60 -9.47 11.18
CA GLU A 103 17.48 -8.52 11.88
C GLU A 103 18.93 -8.50 11.37
N ASN A 104 19.37 -9.59 10.73
CA ASN A 104 20.70 -9.73 10.15
C ASN A 104 20.74 -9.36 8.65
N GLY A 105 19.62 -8.91 8.08
CA GLY A 105 19.52 -8.55 6.66
C GLY A 105 19.37 -9.73 5.70
N LYS A 106 19.03 -10.92 6.22
CA LYS A 106 18.77 -12.11 5.39
C LYS A 106 17.32 -12.09 4.88
N GLU A 107 17.15 -12.35 3.59
CA GLU A 107 15.80 -12.48 2.98
C GLU A 107 15.02 -13.65 3.62
N LEU A 108 13.80 -13.36 4.05
CA LEU A 108 12.88 -14.32 4.64
C LEU A 108 11.93 -14.89 3.57
N GLY A 109 11.59 -16.16 3.72
CA GLY A 109 10.62 -16.83 2.86
C GLY A 109 9.18 -16.45 3.16
N PRO A 110 8.22 -16.95 2.34
CA PRO A 110 6.80 -16.62 2.44
C PRO A 110 6.21 -16.82 3.83
N GLY A 111 5.34 -15.90 4.26
CA GLY A 111 4.63 -15.90 5.53
C GLY A 111 5.46 -15.50 6.75
N LYS A 112 6.78 -15.35 6.62
CA LYS A 112 7.65 -14.91 7.72
C LYS A 112 7.62 -13.39 7.84
N LYS A 113 7.47 -12.91 9.07
CA LYS A 113 7.44 -11.47 9.40
C LYS A 113 8.86 -10.92 9.55
N GLY A 114 9.09 -9.72 9.04
CA GLY A 114 10.36 -9.01 9.14
C GLY A 114 10.26 -7.57 8.66
N ALA A 115 11.40 -6.92 8.48
CA ALA A 115 11.47 -5.58 7.92
C ALA A 115 11.14 -5.61 6.42
N LEU A 116 10.24 -4.74 5.99
CA LEU A 116 9.95 -4.52 4.57
C LEU A 116 11.04 -3.63 3.98
N CYS A 117 11.77 -4.13 3.01
CA CYS A 117 12.90 -3.44 2.40
C CYS A 117 12.84 -3.51 0.88
N LEU A 118 13.30 -2.46 0.20
CA LEU A 118 13.39 -2.42 -1.25
C LEU A 118 14.82 -2.70 -1.67
N LYS A 119 15.02 -3.74 -2.47
CA LYS A 119 16.34 -4.05 -3.03
C LYS A 119 16.73 -2.99 -4.04
N LEU A 120 17.94 -2.46 -3.90
CA LEU A 120 18.48 -1.43 -4.80
C LEU A 120 18.82 -1.99 -6.19
N PRO A 121 18.75 -1.16 -7.25
CA PRO A 121 18.40 0.26 -7.24
C PRO A 121 16.90 0.51 -7.07
N LEU A 122 16.52 1.65 -6.50
CA LEU A 122 15.14 2.11 -6.46
C LEU A 122 14.69 2.55 -7.86
N PRO A 123 13.39 2.45 -8.18
CA PRO A 123 12.86 3.00 -9.42
C PRO A 123 12.97 4.54 -9.45
N PRO A 124 12.92 5.16 -10.64
CA PRO A 124 12.87 6.61 -10.77
C PRO A 124 11.73 7.22 -9.94
N ALA A 125 11.88 8.49 -9.54
CA ALA A 125 10.98 9.27 -8.69
C ALA A 125 10.99 8.89 -7.19
N CYS A 126 11.78 7.92 -6.76
CA CYS A 126 12.06 7.73 -5.34
C CYS A 126 13.04 8.79 -4.81
N LEU A 127 13.07 8.92 -3.48
CA LEU A 127 13.97 9.83 -2.78
C LEU A 127 15.43 9.62 -3.20
N MET A 128 16.05 10.66 -3.75
CA MET A 128 17.46 10.63 -4.18
C MET A 128 18.43 11.16 -3.12
N GLY A 129 17.92 11.80 -2.08
CA GLY A 129 18.73 12.40 -1.02
C GLY A 129 17.93 13.29 -0.09
N ILE A 130 18.58 13.81 0.92
CA ILE A 130 18.08 14.86 1.82
C ILE A 130 18.90 16.12 1.55
N TRP A 131 18.22 17.25 1.38
CA TRP A 131 18.86 18.53 1.09
C TRP A 131 20.00 18.83 2.06
N GLU A 132 21.20 19.06 1.51
CA GLU A 132 22.43 19.35 2.26
C GLU A 132 22.77 18.35 3.38
N ASN A 133 22.27 17.08 3.30
CA ASN A 133 22.47 16.11 4.36
C ASN A 133 22.51 14.65 3.85
N ASP A 134 23.51 14.32 3.06
CA ASP A 134 23.71 12.97 2.52
C ASP A 134 23.95 11.92 3.60
N GLU A 135 24.60 12.30 4.69
CA GLU A 135 24.84 11.39 5.82
C GLU A 135 23.53 10.93 6.46
N ARG A 136 22.58 11.85 6.67
CA ARG A 136 21.26 11.53 7.22
C ARG A 136 20.48 10.63 6.27
N TYR A 137 20.58 10.89 4.95
CA TYR A 137 19.94 10.04 3.95
C TYR A 137 20.48 8.61 4.02
N ARG A 138 21.78 8.45 4.00
CA ARG A 138 22.42 7.12 4.07
C ARG A 138 22.08 6.39 5.35
N LYS A 139 22.30 7.02 6.51
CA LYS A 139 22.02 6.43 7.83
C LYS A 139 20.55 6.08 8.02
N GLY A 140 19.64 6.92 7.52
CA GLY A 140 18.20 6.72 7.68
C GLY A 140 17.62 5.62 6.81
N TYR A 141 18.18 5.40 5.61
CA TYR A 141 17.53 4.56 4.61
C TYR A 141 18.42 3.47 3.99
N LEU A 142 19.74 3.62 3.94
CA LEU A 142 20.60 2.76 3.13
C LEU A 142 21.62 1.94 3.91
N ASP A 143 22.12 2.46 5.05
CA ASP A 143 23.22 1.83 5.77
C ASP A 143 22.77 0.68 6.71
N HIS A 144 21.47 0.55 6.96
CA HIS A 144 20.94 -0.46 7.87
C HIS A 144 21.10 -1.89 7.31
N PHE A 145 20.71 -2.08 6.06
CA PHE A 145 20.88 -3.34 5.34
C PHE A 145 21.57 -3.08 4.01
N LYS A 146 22.81 -3.59 3.85
CA LYS A 146 23.61 -3.38 2.63
C LYS A 146 22.87 -3.83 1.37
N GLY A 147 22.68 -2.92 0.42
CA GLY A 147 22.00 -3.19 -0.85
C GLY A 147 20.46 -3.05 -0.79
N TYR A 148 19.93 -2.53 0.31
CA TYR A 148 18.49 -2.32 0.48
C TYR A 148 18.18 -0.91 0.99
N TYR A 149 17.02 -0.42 0.61
CA TYR A 149 16.38 0.75 1.19
C TYR A 149 15.46 0.26 2.31
N LEU A 150 15.62 0.80 3.51
CA LEU A 150 14.78 0.50 4.68
C LEU A 150 13.52 1.35 4.66
N THR A 151 12.34 0.73 4.58
CA THR A 151 11.07 1.47 4.63
C THR A 151 10.67 1.89 6.05
N GLY A 152 11.21 1.22 7.07
CA GLY A 152 10.80 1.39 8.45
C GLY A 152 9.48 0.70 8.80
N ASP A 153 8.85 0.02 7.85
CA ASP A 153 7.64 -0.76 8.07
C ASP A 153 7.98 -2.26 8.21
N THR A 154 7.17 -2.97 8.97
CA THR A 154 7.25 -4.42 9.12
C THR A 154 6.09 -5.10 8.41
N GLY A 155 6.30 -6.34 7.99
CA GLY A 155 5.26 -7.08 7.28
C GLY A 155 5.71 -8.47 6.87
N TYR A 156 4.97 -9.06 5.96
CA TYR A 156 5.30 -10.33 5.32
C TYR A 156 4.72 -10.39 3.90
N ILE A 157 5.25 -11.32 3.11
CA ILE A 157 4.73 -11.65 1.78
C ILE A 157 4.20 -13.09 1.86
N ASP A 158 2.96 -13.32 1.42
CA ASP A 158 2.40 -14.67 1.42
C ASP A 158 2.95 -15.53 0.26
N LYS A 159 2.57 -16.82 0.24
CA LYS A 159 2.98 -17.77 -0.81
C LYS A 159 2.56 -17.36 -2.24
N ASP A 160 1.53 -16.54 -2.36
CA ASP A 160 1.01 -16.07 -3.64
C ASP A 160 1.61 -14.70 -4.04
N GLY A 161 2.55 -14.17 -3.23
CA GLY A 161 3.24 -12.90 -3.44
C GLY A 161 2.49 -11.66 -2.96
N TYR A 162 1.39 -11.84 -2.20
CA TYR A 162 0.65 -10.72 -1.62
C TYR A 162 1.35 -10.19 -0.38
N VAL A 163 1.44 -8.86 -0.32
CA VAL A 163 2.13 -8.15 0.75
C VAL A 163 1.15 -7.79 1.87
N TYR A 164 1.56 -7.98 3.10
CA TYR A 164 0.81 -7.58 4.29
C TYR A 164 1.67 -6.65 5.13
N VAL A 165 1.29 -5.38 5.19
CA VAL A 165 1.96 -4.36 6.02
C VAL A 165 1.35 -4.37 7.40
N LEU A 166 2.17 -4.55 8.43
CA LEU A 166 1.71 -4.65 9.82
C LEU A 166 1.84 -3.34 10.58
N GLY A 167 2.70 -2.44 10.11
CA GLY A 167 2.97 -1.12 10.68
C GLY A 167 4.45 -0.88 10.97
N ARG A 168 4.72 0.23 11.59
CA ARG A 168 6.08 0.66 12.01
C ARG A 168 6.47 0.12 13.36
#